data_e8c396295e163d5a89ae138df562ac64
#
_entry.id   e8c396295e163d5a89ae138df562ac64
#
_cell.length_a   1.000
_cell.length_b   1.000
_cell.length_c   1.000
_cell.angle_alpha   90.00
_cell.angle_beta   90.00
_cell.angle_gamma   90.00
#
_symmetry.space_group_name_H-M   'P 1'
#
loop_
_entity.id
_entity.type
_entity.pdbx_description
1 polymer ?
#
loop_
_entity_poly.entity_id
_entity_poly.type
_entity_poly.pdbx_seq_one_letter_code
_entity_poly.pdbx_strand_id
1 'polypeptide(L)'
;MSKEILQQALEDNVKFMCLQFTDVTGAVKSVDIPIQRLEIALQEGVWFDGSSVEGFARIQESDMRLIPDIDTYVVLPWSQPERRRARMFCDIYLPDGTQFSGDPRGVLKRTLERLEDHDWNFNVGPEPEFFLLRKHAPDTIHPVPHDVGGYFDFSASDEAQRVRTELMLALERMGLEVEMGHHEVARGQHEIDFHFTDAMRAADNVVTLKYTIRALAAQQGLIATFMPKPIFGVSGSGMHTHQSIFDSEGNNLFFDPEDEFHLSTIAYGFIAGQIEHARSMAAIVAPTVNSYKRIVPGYEAPVYVCWAQINRSAMIRIPSHTLGRETSTRAELRFPDPSCNPYLAFAVMLAAGLDGIERNMSCPPPVNEINIYQMSETELEERGITQLPGSLGEALDELDRDPLMKETLGVKAYEAFMRAKRAEWGEYRTRVMDWEVEYYLETA
;
A
#
# COMPACT_ATOMS: atom_id res chain seq x y z
N MET A 1 -13.77 -9.47 26.19
CA MET A 1 -12.90 -9.43 24.98
C MET A 1 -11.97 -10.66 24.90
N SER A 2 -10.88 -10.83 25.68
CA SER A 2 -9.97 -12.00 25.49
C SER A 2 -10.63 -13.36 25.67
N LYS A 3 -11.61 -13.49 26.57
CA LYS A 3 -12.38 -14.75 26.74
C LYS A 3 -13.33 -15.01 25.59
N GLU A 4 -13.92 -13.99 25.02
CA GLU A 4 -14.84 -14.09 23.87
C GLU A 4 -14.09 -14.58 22.62
N ILE A 5 -12.92 -14.00 22.33
CA ILE A 5 -12.07 -14.46 21.22
C ILE A 5 -11.58 -15.89 21.42
N LEU A 6 -11.23 -16.28 22.63
CA LEU A 6 -10.86 -17.68 22.91
C LEU A 6 -12.02 -18.62 22.64
N GLN A 7 -13.22 -18.27 23.07
CA GLN A 7 -14.43 -19.05 22.83
C GLN A 7 -14.75 -19.11 21.33
N GLN A 8 -14.69 -17.97 20.63
CA GLN A 8 -14.89 -17.90 19.19
C GLN A 8 -13.92 -18.81 18.43
N ALA A 9 -12.65 -18.77 18.76
CA ALA A 9 -11.65 -19.62 18.13
C ALA A 9 -11.91 -21.13 18.35
N LEU A 10 -12.48 -21.50 19.51
CA LEU A 10 -12.89 -22.88 19.79
C LEU A 10 -14.13 -23.27 19.00
N GLU A 11 -15.14 -22.40 18.91
CA GLU A 11 -16.37 -22.61 18.11
C GLU A 11 -16.03 -22.73 16.62
N ASP A 12 -15.09 -21.91 16.12
CA ASP A 12 -14.55 -21.99 14.76
C ASP A 12 -13.67 -23.23 14.53
N ASN A 13 -13.45 -24.05 15.56
CA ASN A 13 -12.60 -25.25 15.51
C ASN A 13 -11.17 -24.97 15.05
N VAL A 14 -10.61 -23.78 15.42
CA VAL A 14 -9.24 -23.41 15.12
C VAL A 14 -8.27 -24.35 15.82
N LYS A 15 -7.20 -24.73 15.12
CA LYS A 15 -6.11 -25.57 15.64
C LYS A 15 -4.83 -24.77 15.88
N PHE A 16 -4.57 -23.78 15.03
CA PHE A 16 -3.40 -22.93 15.10
C PHE A 16 -3.80 -21.46 14.91
N MET A 17 -3.21 -20.60 15.74
CA MET A 17 -3.29 -19.16 15.59
C MET A 17 -1.99 -18.64 14.94
N CYS A 18 -2.13 -17.93 13.83
CA CYS A 18 -1.03 -17.27 13.13
C CYS A 18 -0.93 -15.82 13.65
N LEU A 19 0.10 -15.52 14.39
CA LEU A 19 0.40 -14.19 14.88
C LEU A 19 1.21 -13.45 13.83
N GLN A 20 0.57 -12.51 13.13
CA GLN A 20 1.12 -11.85 11.95
C GLN A 20 1.59 -10.43 12.24
N PHE A 21 2.69 -10.04 11.61
CA PHE A 21 3.23 -8.68 11.61
C PHE A 21 3.95 -8.43 10.28
N THR A 22 4.37 -7.21 10.01
CA THR A 22 5.14 -6.90 8.80
C THR A 22 6.54 -6.44 9.17
N ASP A 23 7.51 -6.77 8.32
CA ASP A 23 8.82 -6.12 8.37
C ASP A 23 8.76 -4.72 7.71
N VAL A 24 9.86 -3.99 7.74
CA VAL A 24 9.94 -2.63 7.21
C VAL A 24 9.67 -2.58 5.69
N THR A 25 9.90 -3.66 4.98
CA THR A 25 9.64 -3.76 3.52
C THR A 25 8.18 -4.13 3.19
N GLY A 26 7.35 -4.41 4.20
CA GLY A 26 5.96 -4.82 4.04
C GLY A 26 5.76 -6.32 3.81
N ALA A 27 6.81 -7.13 3.99
CA ALA A 27 6.67 -8.58 3.94
C ALA A 27 6.00 -9.09 5.22
N VAL A 28 4.95 -9.91 5.05
CA VAL A 28 4.23 -10.52 6.18
C VAL A 28 5.09 -11.60 6.81
N LYS A 29 5.28 -11.52 8.12
CA LYS A 29 5.89 -12.52 8.99
C LYS A 29 4.82 -13.15 9.86
N SER A 30 5.02 -14.38 10.31
CA SER A 30 4.06 -15.08 11.18
C SER A 30 4.76 -16.01 12.15
N VAL A 31 4.25 -16.03 13.37
CA VAL A 31 4.55 -17.06 14.36
C VAL A 31 3.27 -17.87 14.59
N ASP A 32 3.32 -19.18 14.35
CA ASP A 32 2.19 -20.06 14.55
C ASP A 32 2.22 -20.67 15.96
N ILE A 33 1.13 -20.51 16.70
CA ILE A 33 0.97 -21.13 18.02
C ILE A 33 -0.21 -22.12 18.01
N PRO A 34 -0.12 -23.26 18.73
CA PRO A 34 -1.27 -24.12 18.94
C PRO A 34 -2.37 -23.36 19.71
N ILE A 35 -3.65 -23.65 19.42
CA ILE A 35 -4.78 -22.93 20.03
C ILE A 35 -4.78 -22.97 21.55
N GLN A 36 -4.23 -24.04 22.18
CA GLN A 36 -4.11 -24.17 23.62
C GLN A 36 -3.19 -23.12 24.26
N ARG A 37 -2.34 -22.47 23.45
CA ARG A 37 -1.45 -21.39 23.90
C ARG A 37 -2.06 -20.01 23.76
N LEU A 38 -3.25 -19.90 23.10
CA LEU A 38 -3.86 -18.61 22.79
C LEU A 38 -4.14 -17.77 24.04
N GLU A 39 -4.67 -18.37 25.11
CA GLU A 39 -4.98 -17.62 26.33
C GLU A 39 -3.74 -16.94 26.92
N ILE A 40 -2.61 -17.65 26.99
CA ILE A 40 -1.33 -17.10 27.45
C ILE A 40 -0.82 -16.04 26.49
N ALA A 41 -0.93 -16.29 25.19
CA ALA A 41 -0.50 -15.33 24.16
C ALA A 41 -1.27 -14.00 24.21
N LEU A 42 -2.57 -14.05 24.57
CA LEU A 42 -3.40 -12.85 24.74
C LEU A 42 -3.08 -12.08 26.03
N GLN A 43 -2.58 -12.74 27.05
CA GLN A 43 -2.23 -12.13 28.34
C GLN A 43 -0.80 -11.59 28.38
N GLU A 44 0.14 -12.37 27.89
CA GLU A 44 1.58 -12.14 28.05
C GLU A 44 2.29 -11.78 26.75
N GLY A 45 1.62 -11.98 25.60
CA GLY A 45 2.24 -11.93 24.28
C GLY A 45 3.10 -13.16 23.98
N VAL A 46 3.76 -13.15 22.82
CA VAL A 46 4.63 -14.23 22.35
C VAL A 46 6.03 -13.68 22.07
N TRP A 47 7.02 -14.21 22.75
CA TRP A 47 8.43 -13.85 22.56
C TRP A 47 8.97 -14.42 21.23
N PHE A 48 9.75 -13.61 20.55
CA PHE A 48 10.44 -14.01 19.32
C PHE A 48 11.78 -13.28 19.18
N ASP A 49 12.65 -13.84 18.36
CA ASP A 49 13.93 -13.21 17.99
C ASP A 49 13.74 -12.29 16.78
N GLY A 50 13.82 -10.98 17.00
CA GLY A 50 13.72 -9.97 15.95
C GLY A 50 15.00 -9.78 15.13
N SER A 51 16.15 -10.36 15.53
CA SER A 51 17.44 -10.09 14.89
C SER A 51 17.54 -10.55 13.42
N SER A 52 16.72 -11.53 13.04
CA SER A 52 16.63 -12.05 11.68
C SER A 52 15.49 -11.42 10.85
N VAL A 53 14.78 -10.44 11.39
CA VAL A 53 13.69 -9.74 10.69
C VAL A 53 14.23 -8.45 10.11
N GLU A 54 14.00 -8.24 8.78
CA GLU A 54 14.49 -7.04 8.09
C GLU A 54 13.94 -5.76 8.73
N GLY A 55 14.85 -4.89 9.12
CA GLY A 55 14.50 -3.63 9.76
C GLY A 55 14.27 -3.69 11.27
N PHE A 56 14.39 -4.86 11.90
CA PHE A 56 14.22 -5.00 13.35
C PHE A 56 15.56 -4.87 14.09
N ALA A 57 15.66 -5.47 15.26
CA ALA A 57 16.78 -5.24 16.19
C ALA A 57 18.12 -5.79 15.67
N ARG A 58 19.20 -5.28 16.24
CA ARG A 58 20.53 -5.91 16.15
C ARG A 58 20.56 -7.14 17.08
N ILE A 59 21.52 -8.06 16.85
CA ILE A 59 21.72 -9.28 17.64
C ILE A 59 21.73 -9.05 19.16
N GLN A 60 22.14 -7.87 19.61
CA GLN A 60 22.22 -7.51 21.03
C GLN A 60 20.88 -7.07 21.67
N GLU A 61 19.84 -6.83 20.85
CA GLU A 61 18.50 -6.37 21.29
C GLU A 61 17.41 -7.23 20.62
N SER A 62 17.68 -8.55 20.50
CA SER A 62 16.89 -9.43 19.64
C SER A 62 15.54 -9.85 20.22
N ASP A 63 15.43 -9.90 21.56
CA ASP A 63 14.20 -10.38 22.20
C ASP A 63 13.08 -9.34 22.07
N MET A 64 12.01 -9.73 21.38
CA MET A 64 10.82 -8.91 21.18
C MET A 64 9.57 -9.71 21.50
N ARG A 65 8.46 -9.01 21.66
CA ARG A 65 7.19 -9.60 22.04
C ARG A 65 6.07 -9.19 21.07
N LEU A 66 5.38 -10.17 20.53
CA LEU A 66 4.16 -9.99 19.74
C LEU A 66 2.96 -9.87 20.69
N ILE A 67 2.23 -8.77 20.60
CA ILE A 67 0.96 -8.57 21.32
C ILE A 67 -0.15 -8.63 20.30
N PRO A 68 -1.03 -9.67 20.34
CA PRO A 68 -2.11 -9.83 19.37
C PRO A 68 -3.17 -8.75 19.49
N ASP A 69 -3.56 -8.18 18.36
CA ASP A 69 -4.72 -7.31 18.24
C ASP A 69 -5.96 -8.17 17.98
N ILE A 70 -6.81 -8.28 18.98
CA ILE A 70 -7.98 -9.18 18.97
C ILE A 70 -9.03 -8.80 17.94
N ASP A 71 -9.15 -7.50 17.60
CA ASP A 71 -10.11 -7.00 16.65
C ASP A 71 -9.77 -7.40 15.20
N THR A 72 -8.56 -7.95 15.02
CA THR A 72 -8.09 -8.45 13.73
C THR A 72 -8.23 -9.97 13.58
N TYR A 73 -8.87 -10.67 14.52
CA TYR A 73 -9.09 -12.11 14.42
C TYR A 73 -9.88 -12.49 13.16
N VAL A 74 -9.37 -13.45 12.40
CA VAL A 74 -10.09 -14.03 11.27
C VAL A 74 -9.61 -15.44 10.94
N VAL A 75 -10.56 -16.33 10.58
CA VAL A 75 -10.25 -17.69 10.10
C VAL A 75 -9.76 -17.63 8.66
N LEU A 76 -8.66 -18.32 8.35
CA LEU A 76 -8.12 -18.41 6.99
C LEU A 76 -8.99 -19.36 6.14
N PRO A 77 -9.72 -18.85 5.12
CA PRO A 77 -10.74 -19.63 4.41
C PRO A 77 -10.19 -20.79 3.59
N TRP A 78 -8.90 -20.77 3.26
CA TRP A 78 -8.22 -21.87 2.55
C TRP A 78 -7.63 -22.94 3.47
N SER A 79 -7.77 -22.79 4.79
CA SER A 79 -7.28 -23.80 5.73
C SER A 79 -8.20 -25.03 5.80
N GLN A 80 -7.60 -26.22 5.78
CA GLN A 80 -8.35 -27.47 5.90
C GLN A 80 -8.95 -27.63 7.31
N PRO A 81 -10.13 -28.25 7.47
CA PRO A 81 -10.80 -28.39 8.78
C PRO A 81 -9.93 -29.03 9.85
N GLU A 82 -9.11 -30.03 9.49
CA GLU A 82 -8.21 -30.76 10.42
C GLU A 82 -7.01 -29.94 10.87
N ARG A 83 -6.70 -28.88 10.12
CA ARG A 83 -5.57 -27.96 10.33
C ARG A 83 -6.01 -26.51 10.28
N ARG A 84 -7.26 -26.26 10.72
CA ARG A 84 -7.87 -24.93 10.62
C ARG A 84 -6.99 -23.88 11.32
N ARG A 85 -6.72 -22.81 10.61
CA ARG A 85 -5.91 -21.68 11.05
C ARG A 85 -6.76 -20.44 11.12
N ALA A 86 -6.50 -19.63 12.12
CA ALA A 86 -6.92 -18.24 12.17
C ALA A 86 -5.68 -17.35 12.30
N ARG A 87 -5.84 -16.06 12.05
CA ARG A 87 -4.76 -15.10 12.24
C ARG A 87 -5.21 -13.95 13.12
N MET A 88 -4.25 -13.29 13.77
CA MET A 88 -4.35 -11.95 14.33
C MET A 88 -3.13 -11.15 13.89
N PHE A 89 -3.30 -9.87 13.59
CA PHE A 89 -2.17 -8.95 13.51
C PHE A 89 -1.64 -8.66 14.91
N CYS A 90 -0.35 -8.38 15.00
CA CYS A 90 0.32 -8.10 16.26
C CYS A 90 1.05 -6.78 16.20
N ASP A 91 1.02 -6.07 17.31
CA ASP A 91 1.94 -4.99 17.59
C ASP A 91 3.22 -5.56 18.24
N ILE A 92 4.34 -4.87 18.06
CA ILE A 92 5.64 -5.34 18.52
C ILE A 92 6.11 -4.50 19.70
N TYR A 93 6.53 -5.18 20.76
CA TYR A 93 7.00 -4.56 22.00
C TYR A 93 8.41 -5.04 22.37
N LEU A 94 9.15 -4.16 23.02
CA LEU A 94 10.44 -4.45 23.63
C LEU A 94 10.26 -5.16 24.98
N PRO A 95 11.33 -5.75 25.55
CA PRO A 95 11.27 -6.43 26.85
C PRO A 95 10.83 -5.53 28.01
N ASP A 96 11.11 -4.24 27.94
CA ASP A 96 10.72 -3.24 28.94
C ASP A 96 9.23 -2.86 28.89
N GLY A 97 8.48 -3.39 27.91
CA GLY A 97 7.06 -3.09 27.71
C GLY A 97 6.78 -1.86 26.85
N THR A 98 7.80 -1.21 26.31
CA THR A 98 7.59 -0.12 25.34
C THR A 98 7.32 -0.67 23.95
N GLN A 99 6.48 0.01 23.15
CA GLN A 99 6.26 -0.36 21.76
C GLN A 99 7.54 -0.17 20.94
N PHE A 100 7.87 -1.14 20.10
CA PHE A 100 9.03 -1.04 19.23
C PHE A 100 8.82 0.04 18.17
N SER A 101 9.62 1.09 18.21
CA SER A 101 9.47 2.26 17.32
C SER A 101 9.75 1.96 15.85
N GLY A 102 10.35 0.81 15.53
CA GLY A 102 10.58 0.33 14.16
C GLY A 102 9.46 -0.53 13.60
N ASP A 103 8.40 -0.81 14.37
CA ASP A 103 7.21 -1.52 13.91
C ASP A 103 6.42 -0.65 12.92
N PRO A 104 6.25 -1.09 11.64
CA PRO A 104 5.49 -0.31 10.66
C PRO A 104 4.04 -0.02 11.08
N ARG A 105 3.37 -0.99 11.70
CA ARG A 105 2.01 -0.80 12.22
C ARG A 105 1.99 0.23 13.35
N GLY A 106 3.00 0.22 14.18
CA GLY A 106 3.23 1.22 15.23
C GLY A 106 3.54 2.61 14.68
N VAL A 107 4.23 2.71 13.52
CA VAL A 107 4.46 4.01 12.84
C VAL A 107 3.12 4.63 12.44
N LEU A 108 2.22 3.87 11.81
CA LEU A 108 0.90 4.38 11.43
C LEU A 108 0.08 4.79 12.67
N LYS A 109 0.07 3.98 13.72
CA LYS A 109 -0.64 4.32 14.99
C LYS A 109 -0.21 5.69 15.52
N ARG A 110 1.10 5.91 15.67
CA ARG A 110 1.63 7.19 16.15
C ARG A 110 1.29 8.38 15.25
N THR A 111 1.22 8.14 13.92
CA THR A 111 0.83 9.21 12.99
C THR A 111 -0.65 9.54 13.12
N LEU A 112 -1.50 8.53 13.36
CA LEU A 112 -2.94 8.72 13.57
C LEU A 112 -3.26 9.44 14.89
N GLU A 113 -2.44 9.28 15.95
CA GLU A 113 -2.55 10.00 17.22
C GLU A 113 -2.53 11.54 17.01
N ARG A 114 -1.90 12.06 15.95
CA ARG A 114 -1.92 13.49 15.62
C ARG A 114 -3.32 14.03 15.29
N LEU A 115 -4.27 13.16 14.95
CA LEU A 115 -5.64 13.53 14.64
C LEU A 115 -6.54 13.64 15.89
N GLU A 116 -6.10 13.05 17.02
CA GLU A 116 -6.90 13.00 18.27
C GLU A 116 -7.18 14.40 18.84
N ASP A 117 -6.20 15.32 18.72
CA ASP A 117 -6.37 16.71 19.18
C ASP A 117 -7.46 17.49 18.41
N HIS A 118 -7.85 16.99 17.24
CA HIS A 118 -8.85 17.57 16.36
C HIS A 118 -10.17 16.79 16.31
N ASP A 119 -10.28 15.65 16.99
CA ASP A 119 -11.38 14.68 16.85
C ASP A 119 -11.59 14.27 15.37
N TRP A 120 -10.51 14.09 14.63
CA TRP A 120 -10.54 13.70 13.20
C TRP A 120 -10.24 12.22 12.99
N ASN A 121 -10.79 11.69 11.88
CA ASN A 121 -10.55 10.35 11.40
C ASN A 121 -9.99 10.41 9.98
N PHE A 122 -8.90 9.71 9.73
CA PHE A 122 -8.34 9.56 8.39
C PHE A 122 -8.85 8.28 7.75
N ASN A 123 -9.62 8.42 6.68
CA ASN A 123 -10.18 7.32 5.91
C ASN A 123 -9.40 7.11 4.62
N VAL A 124 -9.17 5.83 4.29
CA VAL A 124 -8.37 5.41 3.15
C VAL A 124 -9.09 4.29 2.38
N GLY A 125 -9.20 4.45 1.06
CA GLY A 125 -9.69 3.43 0.11
C GLY A 125 -8.59 3.14 -0.91
N PRO A 126 -7.76 2.12 -0.70
CA PRO A 126 -6.73 1.72 -1.66
C PRO A 126 -7.29 0.76 -2.70
N GLU A 127 -6.84 0.90 -3.95
CA GLU A 127 -7.19 0.09 -5.12
C GLU A 127 -5.95 -0.69 -5.62
N PRO A 128 -5.59 -1.83 -4.99
CA PRO A 128 -4.37 -2.55 -5.34
C PRO A 128 -4.55 -3.45 -6.56
N GLU A 129 -3.88 -3.11 -7.64
CA GLU A 129 -3.82 -3.93 -8.85
C GLU A 129 -2.79 -5.06 -8.71
N PHE A 130 -3.01 -6.16 -9.45
CA PHE A 130 -2.11 -7.32 -9.44
C PHE A 130 -2.16 -8.09 -10.75
N PHE A 131 -1.12 -8.89 -11.01
CA PHE A 131 -1.10 -9.81 -12.13
C PHE A 131 -1.27 -11.26 -11.69
N LEU A 132 -2.04 -12.02 -12.46
CA LEU A 132 -2.09 -13.48 -12.40
C LEU A 132 -1.27 -14.04 -13.58
N LEU A 133 -0.26 -14.81 -13.25
CA LEU A 133 0.69 -15.38 -14.21
C LEU A 133 0.66 -16.90 -14.15
N ARG A 134 0.94 -17.54 -15.28
CA ARG A 134 1.11 -18.99 -15.34
C ARG A 134 2.38 -19.41 -14.61
N LYS A 135 2.29 -20.49 -13.85
CA LYS A 135 3.46 -21.07 -13.21
C LYS A 135 4.33 -21.74 -14.29
N HIS A 136 5.59 -21.31 -14.38
CA HIS A 136 6.54 -21.83 -15.37
C HIS A 136 7.33 -23.03 -14.85
N ALA A 137 7.97 -23.74 -15.81
CA ALA A 137 9.02 -24.69 -15.49
C ALA A 137 10.20 -23.98 -14.78
N PRO A 138 10.97 -24.68 -13.92
CA PRO A 138 11.97 -24.07 -13.04
C PRO A 138 13.02 -23.18 -13.69
N ASP A 139 13.20 -23.30 -15.01
CA ASP A 139 14.30 -22.66 -15.74
C ASP A 139 13.87 -21.43 -16.57
N THR A 140 12.62 -20.99 -16.50
CA THR A 140 12.12 -19.84 -17.24
C THR A 140 11.52 -18.79 -16.30
N ILE A 141 12.15 -17.60 -16.24
CA ILE A 141 11.73 -16.47 -15.38
C ILE A 141 10.87 -15.46 -16.17
N HIS A 142 10.31 -15.84 -17.32
CA HIS A 142 9.48 -14.89 -18.07
C HIS A 142 8.04 -14.88 -17.56
N PRO A 143 7.52 -13.69 -17.19
CA PRO A 143 6.13 -13.56 -16.75
C PRO A 143 5.18 -13.80 -17.94
N VAL A 144 4.39 -14.89 -17.89
CA VAL A 144 3.38 -15.19 -18.92
C VAL A 144 2.01 -14.96 -18.30
N PRO A 145 1.23 -13.99 -18.83
CA PRO A 145 -0.16 -13.79 -18.40
C PRO A 145 -0.96 -15.08 -18.54
N HIS A 146 -1.88 -15.32 -17.61
CA HIS A 146 -2.72 -16.52 -17.67
C HIS A 146 -3.83 -16.39 -18.72
N ASP A 147 -4.16 -15.16 -19.15
CA ASP A 147 -5.20 -14.83 -20.12
C ASP A 147 -4.75 -13.82 -21.17
N VAL A 148 -5.69 -13.40 -22.03
CA VAL A 148 -5.52 -12.43 -23.11
C VAL A 148 -6.54 -11.28 -23.02
N GLY A 149 -7.25 -11.15 -21.89
CA GLY A 149 -8.24 -10.12 -21.63
C GLY A 149 -7.67 -8.72 -21.58
N GLY A 150 -8.55 -7.74 -21.63
CA GLY A 150 -8.29 -6.30 -21.47
C GLY A 150 -9.30 -5.65 -20.53
N TYR A 151 -9.25 -4.32 -20.46
CA TYR A 151 -10.03 -3.53 -19.52
C TYR A 151 -11.53 -3.82 -19.60
N PHE A 152 -12.11 -4.27 -18.46
CA PHE A 152 -13.52 -4.66 -18.30
C PHE A 152 -14.00 -5.80 -19.20
N ASP A 153 -13.09 -6.56 -19.82
CA ASP A 153 -13.49 -7.70 -20.62
C ASP A 153 -14.26 -8.71 -19.77
N PHE A 154 -15.39 -9.16 -20.35
CA PHE A 154 -16.22 -10.23 -19.81
C PHE A 154 -16.22 -11.41 -20.79
N SER A 155 -15.71 -12.55 -20.35
CA SER A 155 -15.71 -13.78 -21.13
C SER A 155 -16.24 -14.95 -20.30
N ALA A 156 -17.24 -15.65 -20.81
CA ALA A 156 -17.81 -16.84 -20.17
C ALA A 156 -16.83 -18.03 -20.05
N SER A 157 -15.74 -18.00 -20.83
CA SER A 157 -14.65 -18.99 -20.79
C SER A 157 -13.42 -18.48 -19.98
N ASP A 158 -13.54 -17.34 -19.33
CA ASP A 158 -12.45 -16.69 -18.64
C ASP A 158 -12.13 -17.41 -17.32
N GLU A 159 -10.99 -18.09 -17.27
CA GLU A 159 -10.43 -18.68 -16.05
C GLU A 159 -10.21 -17.62 -14.96
N ALA A 160 -9.86 -16.40 -15.36
CA ALA A 160 -9.64 -15.29 -14.47
C ALA A 160 -10.91 -14.84 -13.74
N GLN A 161 -12.06 -14.84 -14.41
CA GLN A 161 -13.33 -14.49 -13.78
C GLN A 161 -13.65 -15.47 -12.63
N ARG A 162 -13.43 -16.77 -12.85
CA ARG A 162 -13.61 -17.77 -11.80
C ARG A 162 -12.64 -17.53 -10.63
N VAL A 163 -11.38 -17.26 -10.94
CA VAL A 163 -10.38 -16.96 -9.91
C VAL A 163 -10.74 -15.68 -9.15
N ARG A 164 -11.10 -14.59 -9.83
CA ARG A 164 -11.55 -13.35 -9.17
C ARG A 164 -12.74 -13.58 -8.24
N THR A 165 -13.75 -14.31 -8.70
CA THR A 165 -14.93 -14.63 -7.87
C THR A 165 -14.54 -15.38 -6.60
N GLU A 166 -13.66 -16.37 -6.70
CA GLU A 166 -13.18 -17.11 -5.52
C GLU A 166 -12.36 -16.23 -4.58
N LEU A 167 -11.55 -15.30 -5.13
CA LEU A 167 -10.80 -14.32 -4.36
C LEU A 167 -11.73 -13.37 -3.60
N MET A 168 -12.72 -12.78 -4.29
CA MET A 168 -13.69 -11.87 -3.68
C MET A 168 -14.45 -12.54 -2.54
N LEU A 169 -14.98 -13.75 -2.75
CA LEU A 169 -15.67 -14.52 -1.71
C LEU A 169 -14.76 -14.87 -0.51
N ALA A 170 -13.48 -15.10 -0.76
CA ALA A 170 -12.54 -15.35 0.34
C ALA A 170 -12.23 -14.07 1.12
N LEU A 171 -12.08 -12.93 0.45
CA LEU A 171 -11.85 -11.63 1.08
C LEU A 171 -13.05 -11.21 1.93
N GLU A 172 -14.29 -11.38 1.44
CA GLU A 172 -15.50 -11.16 2.23
C GLU A 172 -15.53 -12.02 3.49
N ARG A 173 -15.18 -13.31 3.39
CA ARG A 173 -15.06 -14.21 4.57
C ARG A 173 -13.97 -13.76 5.55
N MET A 174 -13.03 -12.98 5.10
CA MET A 174 -11.99 -12.39 5.93
C MET A 174 -12.35 -11.00 6.45
N GLY A 175 -13.58 -10.54 6.22
CA GLY A 175 -14.13 -9.31 6.76
C GLY A 175 -13.79 -8.06 5.97
N LEU A 176 -13.35 -8.20 4.70
CA LEU A 176 -13.25 -7.09 3.77
C LEU A 176 -14.62 -6.86 3.13
N GLU A 177 -15.06 -5.62 3.08
CA GLU A 177 -16.26 -5.21 2.33
C GLU A 177 -15.86 -4.99 0.86
N VAL A 178 -15.94 -6.07 0.05
CA VAL A 178 -15.56 -6.03 -1.35
C VAL A 178 -16.60 -5.26 -2.16
N GLU A 179 -16.18 -4.24 -2.92
CA GLU A 179 -17.06 -3.43 -3.76
C GLU A 179 -17.13 -3.94 -5.19
N MET A 180 -15.98 -4.18 -5.81
CA MET A 180 -15.92 -4.67 -7.18
C MET A 180 -14.64 -5.47 -7.47
N GLY A 181 -14.62 -6.15 -8.61
CA GLY A 181 -13.43 -6.78 -9.15
C GLY A 181 -13.54 -6.92 -10.65
N HIS A 182 -12.53 -6.47 -11.38
CA HIS A 182 -12.53 -6.46 -12.84
C HIS A 182 -11.16 -6.83 -13.44
N HIS A 183 -11.15 -7.03 -14.74
CA HIS A 183 -9.94 -7.17 -15.52
C HIS A 183 -9.38 -5.79 -15.83
N GLU A 184 -8.07 -5.61 -15.66
CA GLU A 184 -7.36 -4.39 -15.97
C GLU A 184 -6.87 -4.34 -17.43
N VAL A 185 -6.19 -3.22 -17.81
CA VAL A 185 -5.75 -2.95 -19.19
C VAL A 185 -4.78 -4.01 -19.71
N ALA A 186 -3.83 -4.43 -18.89
CA ALA A 186 -2.82 -5.40 -19.32
C ALA A 186 -3.33 -6.84 -19.18
N ARG A 187 -2.92 -7.72 -20.10
CA ARG A 187 -3.21 -9.16 -20.04
C ARG A 187 -2.80 -9.75 -18.70
N GLY A 188 -3.69 -10.51 -18.08
CA GLY A 188 -3.46 -11.10 -16.78
C GLY A 188 -3.48 -10.13 -15.60
N GLN A 189 -3.84 -8.86 -15.83
CA GLN A 189 -3.93 -7.84 -14.79
C GLN A 189 -5.36 -7.72 -14.27
N HIS A 190 -5.50 -7.61 -12.95
CA HIS A 190 -6.77 -7.57 -12.25
C HIS A 190 -6.73 -6.56 -11.12
N GLU A 191 -7.92 -6.11 -10.73
CA GLU A 191 -8.16 -5.26 -9.59
C GLU A 191 -9.33 -5.81 -8.76
N ILE A 192 -9.23 -5.70 -7.46
CA ILE A 192 -10.30 -6.00 -6.51
C ILE A 192 -10.33 -4.88 -5.48
N ASP A 193 -11.41 -4.12 -5.50
CA ASP A 193 -11.61 -2.97 -4.62
C ASP A 193 -12.47 -3.35 -3.43
N PHE A 194 -12.20 -2.70 -2.32
CA PHE A 194 -12.96 -2.82 -1.09
C PHE A 194 -13.29 -1.44 -0.52
N HIS A 195 -14.40 -1.37 0.19
CA HIS A 195 -14.89 -0.12 0.76
C HIS A 195 -13.83 0.59 1.61
N PHE A 196 -13.74 1.91 1.49
CA PHE A 196 -12.85 2.72 2.32
C PHE A 196 -13.18 2.55 3.82
N THR A 197 -12.17 2.65 4.64
CA THR A 197 -12.31 2.56 6.10
C THR A 197 -11.23 3.40 6.78
N ASP A 198 -11.17 3.40 8.10
CA ASP A 198 -10.06 4.02 8.82
C ASP A 198 -8.71 3.47 8.33
N ALA A 199 -7.69 4.30 8.37
CA ALA A 199 -6.39 3.99 7.75
C ALA A 199 -5.71 2.75 8.34
N MET A 200 -5.90 2.44 9.63
CA MET A 200 -5.32 1.24 10.24
C MET A 200 -5.98 -0.01 9.67
N ARG A 201 -7.30 -0.03 9.63
CA ARG A 201 -8.07 -1.15 9.05
C ARG A 201 -7.78 -1.28 7.55
N ALA A 202 -7.69 -0.17 6.82
CA ALA A 202 -7.35 -0.18 5.39
C ALA A 202 -5.97 -0.79 5.14
N ALA A 203 -4.96 -0.47 5.97
CA ALA A 203 -3.62 -1.07 5.87
C ALA A 203 -3.64 -2.57 6.17
N ASP A 204 -4.34 -2.99 7.23
CA ASP A 204 -4.57 -4.41 7.56
C ASP A 204 -5.28 -5.14 6.41
N ASN A 205 -6.25 -4.50 5.74
CA ASN A 205 -6.97 -5.03 4.59
C ASN A 205 -6.06 -5.21 3.37
N VAL A 206 -5.19 -4.24 3.04
CA VAL A 206 -4.21 -4.39 1.95
C VAL A 206 -3.27 -5.57 2.20
N VAL A 207 -2.75 -5.70 3.41
CA VAL A 207 -1.90 -6.84 3.79
C VAL A 207 -2.68 -8.15 3.63
N THR A 208 -3.93 -8.21 4.12
CA THR A 208 -4.80 -9.36 4.02
C THR A 208 -5.10 -9.73 2.57
N LEU A 209 -5.46 -8.76 1.74
CA LEU A 209 -5.73 -8.95 0.32
C LEU A 209 -4.51 -9.57 -0.40
N LYS A 210 -3.32 -8.98 -0.20
CA LYS A 210 -2.10 -9.42 -0.90
C LYS A 210 -1.76 -10.88 -0.62
N TYR A 211 -1.80 -11.34 0.63
CA TYR A 211 -1.46 -12.73 0.92
C TYR A 211 -2.60 -13.70 0.59
N THR A 212 -3.86 -13.27 0.70
CA THR A 212 -5.02 -14.08 0.30
C THR A 212 -4.99 -14.39 -1.18
N ILE A 213 -4.79 -13.37 -2.02
CA ILE A 213 -4.66 -13.53 -3.47
C ILE A 213 -3.51 -14.47 -3.82
N ARG A 214 -2.33 -14.32 -3.19
CA ARG A 214 -1.20 -15.22 -3.41
C ARG A 214 -1.50 -16.67 -3.01
N ALA A 215 -2.13 -16.87 -1.86
CA ALA A 215 -2.44 -18.20 -1.35
C ALA A 215 -3.43 -18.95 -2.26
N LEU A 216 -4.50 -18.29 -2.70
CA LEU A 216 -5.53 -18.90 -3.54
C LEU A 216 -5.09 -19.07 -5.00
N ALA A 217 -4.37 -18.10 -5.56
CA ALA A 217 -3.75 -18.24 -6.88
C ALA A 217 -2.79 -19.46 -6.92
N ALA A 218 -1.98 -19.64 -5.88
CA ALA A 218 -1.07 -20.79 -5.79
C ALA A 218 -1.81 -22.13 -5.75
N GLN A 219 -3.00 -22.22 -5.13
CA GLN A 219 -3.84 -23.42 -5.14
C GLN A 219 -4.39 -23.75 -6.53
N GLN A 220 -4.52 -22.75 -7.39
CA GLN A 220 -4.96 -22.90 -8.78
C GLN A 220 -3.84 -23.04 -9.78
N GLY A 221 -2.58 -23.19 -9.31
CA GLY A 221 -1.41 -23.32 -10.17
C GLY A 221 -0.97 -22.02 -10.82
N LEU A 222 -1.46 -20.87 -10.32
CA LEU A 222 -1.08 -19.54 -10.77
C LEU A 222 -0.07 -18.88 -9.81
N ILE A 223 0.58 -17.84 -10.29
CA ILE A 223 1.41 -16.91 -9.49
C ILE A 223 0.67 -15.57 -9.49
N ALA A 224 0.34 -15.07 -8.31
CA ALA A 224 -0.10 -13.70 -8.14
C ALA A 224 1.09 -12.80 -7.79
N THR A 225 1.28 -11.73 -8.55
CA THR A 225 2.34 -10.76 -8.28
C THR A 225 1.80 -9.34 -8.15
N PHE A 226 2.35 -8.63 -7.18
CA PHE A 226 2.12 -7.21 -6.92
C PHE A 226 3.33 -6.36 -7.36
N MET A 227 4.11 -6.85 -8.31
CA MET A 227 5.17 -6.06 -8.93
C MET A 227 4.56 -4.88 -9.68
N PRO A 228 5.09 -3.66 -9.51
CA PRO A 228 4.60 -2.48 -10.23
C PRO A 228 4.70 -2.58 -11.76
N LYS A 229 5.72 -3.28 -12.27
CA LYS A 229 5.94 -3.46 -13.72
C LYS A 229 6.51 -4.85 -14.01
N PRO A 230 5.70 -5.91 -13.98
CA PRO A 230 6.20 -7.26 -14.23
C PRO A 230 6.49 -7.54 -15.71
N ILE A 231 5.84 -6.82 -16.64
CA ILE A 231 5.93 -7.08 -18.09
C ILE A 231 6.30 -5.78 -18.80
N PHE A 232 7.32 -5.84 -19.64
CA PHE A 232 7.72 -4.72 -20.50
C PHE A 232 6.66 -4.41 -21.58
N GLY A 233 6.45 -3.13 -21.87
CA GLY A 233 5.59 -2.69 -22.98
C GLY A 233 4.07 -2.68 -22.70
N VAL A 234 3.63 -3.04 -21.47
CA VAL A 234 2.21 -2.99 -21.06
C VAL A 234 2.02 -2.12 -19.81
N SER A 235 0.78 -1.78 -19.44
CA SER A 235 0.50 -1.06 -18.19
C SER A 235 1.00 -1.82 -16.98
N GLY A 236 1.44 -1.09 -15.95
CA GLY A 236 1.89 -1.66 -14.68
C GLY A 236 0.80 -1.58 -13.61
N SER A 237 1.05 -2.17 -12.45
CA SER A 237 0.12 -2.18 -11.31
C SER A 237 0.32 -0.98 -10.40
N GLY A 238 -0.75 -0.21 -10.22
CA GLY A 238 -0.88 0.86 -9.24
C GLY A 238 -1.53 0.37 -7.95
N MET A 239 -1.50 1.23 -6.96
CA MET A 239 -2.37 1.19 -5.80
C MET A 239 -2.87 2.62 -5.57
N HIS A 240 -3.82 3.04 -6.41
CA HIS A 240 -4.44 4.33 -6.23
C HIS A 240 -5.04 4.40 -4.84
N THR A 241 -4.82 5.50 -4.16
CA THR A 241 -5.19 5.60 -2.75
C THR A 241 -6.10 6.80 -2.55
N HIS A 242 -7.39 6.52 -2.37
CA HIS A 242 -8.40 7.51 -2.02
C HIS A 242 -8.26 7.90 -0.56
N GLN A 243 -8.29 9.19 -0.27
CA GLN A 243 -8.02 9.75 1.05
C GLN A 243 -9.03 10.82 1.39
N SER A 244 -9.51 10.83 2.62
CA SER A 244 -10.39 11.85 3.15
C SER A 244 -10.27 11.95 4.68
N ILE A 245 -10.60 13.12 5.23
CA ILE A 245 -10.66 13.35 6.68
C ILE A 245 -12.11 13.58 7.07
N PHE A 246 -12.55 12.91 8.12
CA PHE A 246 -13.88 13.04 8.70
C PHE A 246 -13.77 13.54 10.14
N ASP A 247 -14.79 14.27 10.61
CA ASP A 247 -14.93 14.56 12.02
C ASP A 247 -15.55 13.39 12.80
N SER A 248 -15.66 13.53 14.11
CA SER A 248 -16.26 12.53 14.99
C SER A 248 -17.78 12.35 14.79
N GLU A 249 -18.44 13.27 14.12
CA GLU A 249 -19.87 13.21 13.77
C GLU A 249 -20.09 12.48 12.43
N GLY A 250 -19.02 12.16 11.69
CA GLY A 250 -19.06 11.48 10.40
C GLY A 250 -19.23 12.43 9.20
N ASN A 251 -18.98 13.72 9.38
CA ASN A 251 -18.98 14.68 8.27
C ASN A 251 -17.63 14.64 7.55
N ASN A 252 -17.66 14.69 6.24
CA ASN A 252 -16.45 14.76 5.42
C ASN A 252 -15.89 16.19 5.40
N LEU A 253 -14.73 16.38 5.99
CA LEU A 253 -14.10 17.70 6.11
C LEU A 253 -13.44 18.19 4.81
N PHE A 254 -13.39 17.35 3.78
CA PHE A 254 -12.88 17.76 2.47
C PHE A 254 -13.93 18.49 1.62
N PHE A 255 -15.22 18.40 1.97
CA PHE A 255 -16.30 18.98 1.19
C PHE A 255 -16.60 20.43 1.55
N ASP A 256 -16.78 21.27 0.52
CA ASP A 256 -17.33 22.63 0.62
C ASP A 256 -18.29 22.87 -0.56
N PRO A 257 -19.60 23.09 -0.35
CA PRO A 257 -20.58 23.27 -1.41
C PRO A 257 -20.39 24.57 -2.21
N GLU A 258 -19.72 25.57 -1.65
CA GLU A 258 -19.56 26.90 -2.27
C GLU A 258 -18.29 26.99 -3.14
N ASP A 259 -17.38 26.03 -3.04
CA ASP A 259 -16.14 26.00 -3.84
C ASP A 259 -16.38 25.46 -5.25
N GLU A 260 -15.61 25.94 -6.23
CA GLU A 260 -15.69 25.52 -7.65
C GLU A 260 -15.49 24.01 -7.84
N PHE A 261 -14.58 23.41 -7.06
CA PHE A 261 -14.26 21.97 -7.10
C PHE A 261 -14.91 21.19 -5.95
N HIS A 262 -15.75 21.88 -5.15
CA HIS A 262 -16.36 21.38 -3.92
C HIS A 262 -15.32 20.90 -2.88
N LEU A 263 -14.19 21.59 -2.80
CA LEU A 263 -13.11 21.30 -1.87
C LEU A 263 -13.02 22.36 -0.77
N SER A 264 -12.94 21.92 0.46
CA SER A 264 -12.71 22.78 1.61
C SER A 264 -11.26 23.27 1.68
N THR A 265 -11.00 24.26 2.52
CA THR A 265 -9.64 24.71 2.85
C THR A 265 -8.77 23.59 3.43
N ILE A 266 -9.37 22.65 4.17
CA ILE A 266 -8.69 21.45 4.69
C ILE A 266 -8.23 20.55 3.53
N ALA A 267 -9.11 20.30 2.54
CA ALA A 267 -8.75 19.52 1.37
C ALA A 267 -7.62 20.16 0.56
N TYR A 268 -7.70 21.46 0.31
CA TYR A 268 -6.63 22.19 -0.39
C TYR A 268 -5.31 22.16 0.37
N GLY A 269 -5.31 22.35 1.68
CA GLY A 269 -4.12 22.21 2.52
C GLY A 269 -3.53 20.80 2.43
N PHE A 270 -4.38 19.77 2.51
CA PHE A 270 -3.97 18.37 2.41
C PHE A 270 -3.32 18.05 1.05
N ILE A 271 -3.93 18.51 -0.05
CA ILE A 271 -3.38 18.34 -1.41
C ILE A 271 -2.03 19.07 -1.54
N ALA A 272 -1.95 20.31 -1.05
CA ALA A 272 -0.73 21.11 -1.11
C ALA A 272 0.43 20.44 -0.37
N GLY A 273 0.19 19.89 0.82
CA GLY A 273 1.20 19.15 1.57
C GLY A 273 1.67 17.90 0.84
N GLN A 274 0.76 17.14 0.23
CA GLN A 274 1.16 15.98 -0.56
C GLN A 274 1.94 16.34 -1.83
N ILE A 275 1.67 17.48 -2.45
CA ILE A 275 2.46 18.02 -3.57
C ILE A 275 3.87 18.39 -3.11
N GLU A 276 3.99 19.11 -2.00
CA GLU A 276 5.29 19.53 -1.43
C GLU A 276 6.20 18.33 -1.15
N HIS A 277 5.65 17.29 -0.53
CA HIS A 277 6.39 16.11 -0.11
C HIS A 277 6.37 14.94 -1.11
N ALA A 278 5.83 15.13 -2.32
CA ALA A 278 5.62 14.05 -3.31
C ALA A 278 6.90 13.27 -3.63
N ARG A 279 8.02 13.99 -3.82
CA ARG A 279 9.30 13.40 -4.24
C ARG A 279 9.92 12.56 -3.13
N SER A 280 9.79 12.96 -1.87
CA SER A 280 10.28 12.20 -0.70
C SER A 280 9.37 11.03 -0.36
N MET A 281 8.04 11.21 -0.46
CA MET A 281 7.08 10.12 -0.31
C MET A 281 7.30 9.00 -1.31
N ALA A 282 7.78 9.30 -2.53
CA ALA A 282 7.98 8.31 -3.58
C ALA A 282 8.83 7.12 -3.14
N ALA A 283 9.83 7.33 -2.30
CA ALA A 283 10.65 6.24 -1.76
C ALA A 283 9.85 5.23 -0.93
N ILE A 284 8.77 5.67 -0.27
CA ILE A 284 7.95 4.85 0.63
C ILE A 284 6.77 4.22 -0.10
N VAL A 285 6.10 4.98 -0.98
CA VAL A 285 4.86 4.54 -1.64
C VAL A 285 5.12 3.83 -2.98
N ALA A 286 6.33 3.99 -3.55
CA ALA A 286 6.84 3.32 -4.75
C ALA A 286 8.27 2.78 -4.48
N PRO A 287 8.42 1.79 -3.56
CA PRO A 287 9.66 1.53 -2.83
C PRO A 287 10.64 0.58 -3.52
N THR A 288 10.42 0.19 -4.76
CA THR A 288 11.28 -0.79 -5.44
C THR A 288 11.94 -0.20 -6.68
N VAL A 289 13.07 -0.77 -7.12
CA VAL A 289 13.67 -0.40 -8.42
C VAL A 289 12.69 -0.63 -9.56
N ASN A 290 11.75 -1.56 -9.41
CA ASN A 290 10.72 -1.87 -10.40
C ASN A 290 9.60 -0.81 -10.44
N SER A 291 9.34 -0.10 -9.33
CA SER A 291 8.36 0.99 -9.25
C SER A 291 8.62 2.08 -10.29
N TYR A 292 9.88 2.44 -10.49
CA TYR A 292 10.31 3.47 -11.43
C TYR A 292 10.30 3.03 -12.91
N LYS A 293 9.98 1.76 -13.17
CA LYS A 293 9.65 1.26 -14.51
C LYS A 293 8.15 1.38 -14.82
N ARG A 294 7.31 1.60 -13.79
CA ARG A 294 5.90 1.98 -13.93
C ARG A 294 5.73 3.48 -14.09
N ILE A 295 6.42 4.27 -13.26
CA ILE A 295 6.34 5.75 -13.24
C ILE A 295 7.13 6.32 -14.43
N VAL A 296 6.62 6.06 -15.63
CA VAL A 296 7.22 6.55 -16.90
C VAL A 296 6.10 7.06 -17.81
N PRO A 297 6.37 8.08 -18.68
CA PRO A 297 5.37 8.59 -19.59
C PRO A 297 4.81 7.51 -20.54
N GLY A 298 3.49 7.58 -20.84
CA GLY A 298 2.85 6.73 -21.83
C GLY A 298 2.21 5.43 -21.30
N TYR A 299 2.18 5.17 -20.01
CA TYR A 299 1.63 3.96 -19.40
C TYR A 299 0.63 4.23 -18.25
N GLU A 300 -0.20 5.25 -18.40
CA GLU A 300 -1.28 5.59 -17.42
C GLU A 300 -0.82 5.80 -15.97
N ALA A 301 0.47 5.94 -15.74
CA ALA A 301 1.03 6.25 -14.44
C ALA A 301 1.42 7.73 -14.36
N PRO A 302 1.15 8.43 -13.25
CA PRO A 302 1.52 9.83 -13.12
C PRO A 302 3.03 9.98 -13.00
N VAL A 303 3.56 10.98 -13.70
CA VAL A 303 5.00 11.33 -13.67
C VAL A 303 5.20 12.72 -13.08
N TYR A 304 4.20 13.60 -13.22
CA TYR A 304 4.27 15.00 -12.85
C TYR A 304 3.56 15.27 -11.53
N VAL A 305 4.20 16.11 -10.70
CA VAL A 305 3.68 16.51 -9.39
C VAL A 305 2.68 17.64 -9.57
N CYS A 306 1.43 17.28 -9.71
CA CYS A 306 0.31 18.21 -9.87
C CYS A 306 -1.00 17.52 -9.48
N TRP A 307 -2.09 18.30 -9.39
CA TRP A 307 -3.42 17.78 -9.17
C TRP A 307 -4.41 18.22 -10.26
N ALA A 308 -5.48 17.46 -10.43
CA ALA A 308 -6.54 17.74 -11.37
C ALA A 308 -7.86 17.06 -10.96
N GLN A 309 -8.98 17.54 -11.49
CA GLN A 309 -10.28 16.89 -11.36
C GLN A 309 -10.54 15.89 -12.49
N ILE A 310 -10.21 16.26 -13.72
CA ILE A 310 -10.55 15.47 -14.92
C ILE A 310 -9.34 14.70 -15.46
N ASN A 311 -8.14 15.22 -15.30
CA ASN A 311 -6.93 14.69 -15.93
C ASN A 311 -6.37 13.48 -15.16
N ARG A 312 -6.43 12.27 -15.76
CA ARG A 312 -5.91 11.03 -15.17
C ARG A 312 -4.38 10.93 -15.13
N SER A 313 -3.66 11.82 -15.81
CA SER A 313 -2.19 11.88 -15.74
C SER A 313 -1.66 12.69 -14.57
N ALA A 314 -2.52 13.38 -13.82
CA ALA A 314 -2.16 14.08 -12.60
C ALA A 314 -1.81 13.11 -11.48
N MET A 315 -0.87 13.50 -10.62
CA MET A 315 -0.47 12.73 -9.44
C MET A 315 -1.61 12.59 -8.44
N ILE A 316 -2.36 13.67 -8.23
CA ILE A 316 -3.56 13.66 -7.39
C ILE A 316 -4.77 13.97 -8.28
N ARG A 317 -5.77 13.09 -8.24
CA ARG A 317 -7.05 13.31 -8.90
C ARG A 317 -8.13 13.56 -7.85
N ILE A 318 -9.03 14.50 -8.13
CA ILE A 318 -10.23 14.72 -7.35
C ILE A 318 -11.42 14.12 -8.12
N PRO A 319 -11.88 12.92 -7.77
CA PRO A 319 -12.99 12.30 -8.46
C PRO A 319 -14.26 13.16 -8.32
N SER A 320 -15.02 13.30 -9.41
CA SER A 320 -16.30 13.98 -9.36
C SER A 320 -17.27 13.21 -8.46
N HIS A 321 -18.04 13.92 -7.64
CA HIS A 321 -19.09 13.33 -6.84
C HIS A 321 -20.48 13.66 -7.39
N THR A 322 -21.47 12.86 -7.05
CA THR A 322 -22.87 13.12 -7.37
C THR A 322 -23.48 13.99 -6.28
N LEU A 323 -24.35 14.94 -6.66
CA LEU A 323 -25.13 15.73 -5.70
C LEU A 323 -25.85 14.82 -4.68
N GLY A 324 -25.72 15.12 -3.39
CA GLY A 324 -26.24 14.31 -2.29
C GLY A 324 -25.29 13.17 -1.85
N ARG A 325 -24.04 13.17 -2.33
CA ARG A 325 -22.97 12.27 -1.88
C ARG A 325 -21.72 13.02 -1.44
N GLU A 326 -21.91 14.03 -0.60
CA GLU A 326 -20.84 14.89 -0.07
C GLU A 326 -19.78 14.07 0.68
N THR A 327 -20.19 12.97 1.33
CA THR A 327 -19.30 12.02 2.01
C THR A 327 -18.30 11.35 1.06
N SER A 328 -18.53 11.40 -0.26
CA SER A 328 -17.63 10.79 -1.26
C SER A 328 -16.51 11.72 -1.75
N THR A 329 -16.44 12.97 -1.25
CA THR A 329 -15.35 13.91 -1.60
C THR A 329 -14.02 13.41 -1.08
N ARG A 330 -13.04 13.27 -1.98
CA ARG A 330 -11.76 12.63 -1.66
C ARG A 330 -10.65 13.06 -2.59
N ALA A 331 -9.41 12.94 -2.13
CA ALA A 331 -8.22 13.06 -2.95
C ALA A 331 -7.68 11.66 -3.29
N GLU A 332 -7.51 11.36 -4.58
CA GLU A 332 -6.95 10.11 -5.07
C GLU A 332 -5.47 10.32 -5.41
N LEU A 333 -4.59 9.76 -4.61
CA LEU A 333 -3.14 9.73 -4.88
C LEU A 333 -2.83 8.53 -5.79
N ARG A 334 -2.29 8.79 -7.00
CA ARG A 334 -2.24 7.80 -8.08
C ARG A 334 -0.87 7.16 -8.31
N PHE A 335 0.20 7.70 -7.74
CA PHE A 335 1.54 7.14 -7.95
C PHE A 335 1.97 6.00 -7.03
N PRO A 336 1.34 5.75 -5.87
CA PRO A 336 1.63 4.58 -5.07
C PRO A 336 1.46 3.29 -5.87
N ASP A 337 2.22 2.27 -5.49
CA ASP A 337 2.09 0.93 -6.06
C ASP A 337 1.95 -0.15 -4.97
N PRO A 338 1.42 -1.33 -5.29
CA PRO A 338 1.08 -2.34 -4.30
C PRO A 338 2.32 -3.07 -3.72
N SER A 339 3.54 -2.73 -4.14
CA SER A 339 4.76 -3.26 -3.52
C SER A 339 5.09 -2.56 -2.20
N CYS A 340 4.47 -1.41 -1.91
CA CYS A 340 4.73 -0.67 -0.69
C CYS A 340 4.27 -1.41 0.58
N ASN A 341 4.84 -0.98 1.70
CA ASN A 341 4.29 -1.30 3.02
C ASN A 341 3.13 -0.35 3.31
N PRO A 342 1.86 -0.83 3.39
CA PRO A 342 0.71 0.06 3.50
C PRO A 342 0.70 0.88 4.79
N TYR A 343 1.22 0.36 5.89
CA TYR A 343 1.32 1.12 7.14
C TYR A 343 2.23 2.34 6.99
N LEU A 344 3.43 2.15 6.40
CA LEU A 344 4.35 3.25 6.17
C LEU A 344 3.81 4.21 5.11
N ALA A 345 3.18 3.68 4.05
CA ALA A 345 2.60 4.48 2.98
C ALA A 345 1.51 5.42 3.50
N PHE A 346 0.54 4.89 4.28
CA PHE A 346 -0.55 5.71 4.80
C PHE A 346 -0.07 6.69 5.89
N ALA A 347 0.95 6.32 6.67
CA ALA A 347 1.57 7.24 7.62
C ALA A 347 2.19 8.46 6.94
N VAL A 348 3.00 8.27 5.88
CA VAL A 348 3.63 9.39 5.18
C VAL A 348 2.63 10.22 4.36
N MET A 349 1.59 9.60 3.81
CA MET A 349 0.50 10.30 3.12
C MET A 349 -0.25 11.22 4.07
N LEU A 350 -0.60 10.72 5.26
CA LEU A 350 -1.28 11.52 6.29
C LEU A 350 -0.38 12.64 6.79
N ALA A 351 0.88 12.33 7.11
CA ALA A 351 1.82 13.33 7.62
C ALA A 351 2.03 14.48 6.65
N ALA A 352 2.19 14.15 5.34
CA ALA A 352 2.30 15.17 4.29
C ALA A 352 1.05 16.04 4.19
N GLY A 353 -0.14 15.43 4.21
CA GLY A 353 -1.41 16.16 4.18
C GLY A 353 -1.60 17.07 5.39
N LEU A 354 -1.28 16.58 6.59
CA LEU A 354 -1.37 17.37 7.83
C LEU A 354 -0.39 18.55 7.83
N ASP A 355 0.84 18.36 7.35
CA ASP A 355 1.82 19.47 7.23
C ASP A 355 1.27 20.60 6.37
N GLY A 356 0.60 20.26 5.25
CA GLY A 356 -0.04 21.25 4.41
C GLY A 356 -1.20 22.00 5.09
N ILE A 357 -2.02 21.30 5.87
CA ILE A 357 -3.11 21.90 6.65
C ILE A 357 -2.53 22.79 7.76
N GLU A 358 -1.63 22.30 8.59
CA GLU A 358 -1.05 22.98 9.73
C GLU A 358 -0.29 24.26 9.33
N ARG A 359 0.42 24.21 8.20
CA ARG A 359 1.16 25.35 7.63
C ARG A 359 0.29 26.26 6.77
N ASN A 360 -1.00 25.97 6.59
CA ASN A 360 -1.89 26.70 5.71
C ASN A 360 -1.30 26.91 4.30
N MET A 361 -0.76 25.82 3.72
CA MET A 361 -0.12 25.87 2.41
C MET A 361 -1.13 26.25 1.32
N SER A 362 -0.67 27.09 0.38
CA SER A 362 -1.48 27.42 -0.79
C SER A 362 -1.39 26.28 -1.81
N CYS A 363 -2.52 25.71 -2.18
CA CYS A 363 -2.57 24.70 -3.22
C CYS A 363 -2.37 25.34 -4.59
N PRO A 364 -1.48 24.79 -5.47
CA PRO A 364 -1.33 25.28 -6.83
C PRO A 364 -2.62 25.09 -7.64
N PRO A 365 -2.79 25.85 -8.75
CA PRO A 365 -3.94 25.65 -9.64
C PRO A 365 -4.01 24.23 -10.23
N PRO A 366 -5.22 23.67 -10.47
CA PRO A 366 -5.36 22.35 -11.08
C PRO A 366 -4.93 22.34 -12.55
N VAL A 367 -4.49 21.18 -13.05
CA VAL A 367 -4.10 20.97 -14.44
C VAL A 367 -5.17 20.15 -15.16
N ASN A 368 -6.33 20.76 -15.41
CA ASN A 368 -7.52 20.05 -15.94
C ASN A 368 -7.53 19.89 -17.46
N GLU A 369 -7.16 20.91 -18.22
CA GLU A 369 -7.44 20.99 -19.65
C GLU A 369 -6.24 20.67 -20.57
N ILE A 370 -5.08 20.37 -19.99
CA ILE A 370 -3.84 20.26 -20.75
C ILE A 370 -3.27 18.86 -20.61
N ASN A 371 -2.89 18.27 -21.74
CA ASN A 371 -2.07 17.06 -21.72
C ASN A 371 -0.65 17.42 -21.24
N ILE A 372 -0.37 17.13 -19.97
CA ILE A 372 0.91 17.46 -19.31
C ILE A 372 2.11 16.89 -20.07
N TYR A 373 1.94 15.71 -20.72
CA TYR A 373 3.01 15.09 -21.51
C TYR A 373 3.38 15.86 -22.79
N GLN A 374 2.57 16.85 -23.19
CA GLN A 374 2.86 17.72 -24.36
C GLN A 374 3.40 19.08 -23.96
N MET A 375 3.50 19.40 -22.66
CA MET A 375 4.11 20.64 -22.19
C MET A 375 5.61 20.62 -22.43
N SER A 376 6.15 21.77 -22.80
CA SER A 376 7.59 22.01 -22.82
C SER A 376 8.14 22.14 -21.39
N GLU A 377 9.44 21.93 -21.20
CA GLU A 377 10.11 22.12 -19.92
C GLU A 377 9.87 23.52 -19.37
N THR A 378 9.91 24.56 -20.22
CA THR A 378 9.62 25.94 -19.84
C THR A 378 8.20 26.12 -19.30
N GLU A 379 7.19 25.52 -19.93
CA GLU A 379 5.80 25.58 -19.46
C GLU A 379 5.61 24.87 -18.12
N LEU A 380 6.31 23.76 -17.91
CA LEU A 380 6.30 23.05 -16.62
C LEU A 380 6.94 23.90 -15.52
N GLU A 381 8.10 24.52 -15.80
CA GLU A 381 8.80 25.41 -14.86
C GLU A 381 7.96 26.64 -14.50
N GLU A 382 7.35 27.32 -15.48
CA GLU A 382 6.47 28.48 -15.27
C GLU A 382 5.26 28.16 -14.38
N ARG A 383 4.79 26.90 -14.39
CA ARG A 383 3.69 26.43 -13.55
C ARG A 383 4.15 25.82 -12.23
N GLY A 384 5.45 25.71 -12.00
CA GLY A 384 6.01 25.06 -10.83
C GLY A 384 5.75 23.54 -10.77
N ILE A 385 5.50 22.91 -11.93
CA ILE A 385 5.23 21.47 -12.02
C ILE A 385 6.58 20.73 -12.12
N THR A 386 6.89 19.94 -11.10
CA THR A 386 8.09 19.10 -11.07
C THR A 386 7.74 17.65 -11.47
N GLN A 387 8.78 16.84 -11.66
CA GLN A 387 8.59 15.39 -11.91
C GLN A 387 8.85 14.59 -10.64
N LEU A 388 8.15 13.47 -10.50
CA LEU A 388 8.50 12.44 -9.53
C LEU A 388 9.92 11.91 -9.80
N PRO A 389 10.62 11.34 -8.80
CA PRO A 389 11.93 10.75 -9.01
C PRO A 389 11.94 9.72 -10.14
N GLY A 390 12.98 9.73 -10.96
CA GLY A 390 13.16 8.79 -12.07
C GLY A 390 13.75 7.44 -11.66
N SER A 391 14.20 7.29 -10.40
CA SER A 391 14.80 6.06 -9.88
C SER A 391 14.62 5.94 -8.37
N LEU A 392 14.75 4.71 -7.86
CA LEU A 392 14.78 4.47 -6.41
C LEU A 392 15.92 5.24 -5.73
N GLY A 393 17.08 5.33 -6.39
CA GLY A 393 18.23 6.09 -5.84
C GLY A 393 17.90 7.56 -5.61
N GLU A 394 17.29 8.21 -6.59
CA GLU A 394 16.84 9.62 -6.49
C GLU A 394 15.77 9.78 -5.41
N ALA A 395 14.77 8.91 -5.36
CA ALA A 395 13.73 8.96 -4.34
C ALA A 395 14.28 8.81 -2.91
N LEU A 396 15.27 7.93 -2.72
CA LEU A 396 15.96 7.80 -1.44
C LEU A 396 16.78 9.03 -1.06
N ASP A 397 17.33 9.76 -2.05
CA ASP A 397 18.02 11.03 -1.80
C ASP A 397 17.04 12.13 -1.38
N GLU A 398 15.84 12.17 -1.99
CA GLU A 398 14.78 13.10 -1.59
C GLU A 398 14.23 12.77 -0.19
N LEU A 399 14.00 11.47 0.11
CA LEU A 399 13.59 11.03 1.44
C LEU A 399 14.61 11.44 2.51
N ASP A 400 15.91 11.33 2.19
CA ASP A 400 16.98 11.71 3.13
C ASP A 400 17.09 13.22 3.35
N ARG A 401 16.52 14.06 2.50
CA ARG A 401 16.47 15.51 2.66
C ARG A 401 15.24 15.99 3.41
N ASP A 402 14.20 15.20 3.50
CA ASP A 402 12.91 15.58 4.06
C ASP A 402 12.84 15.28 5.57
N PRO A 403 12.83 16.32 6.44
CA PRO A 403 12.76 16.11 7.88
C PRO A 403 11.40 15.56 8.34
N LEU A 404 10.29 15.92 7.67
CA LEU A 404 8.95 15.44 8.01
C LEU A 404 8.83 13.94 7.83
N MET A 405 9.34 13.42 6.70
CA MET A 405 9.31 11.99 6.42
C MET A 405 10.16 11.18 7.41
N LYS A 406 11.34 11.73 7.78
CA LYS A 406 12.21 11.10 8.82
C LYS A 406 11.53 11.07 10.17
N GLU A 407 10.88 12.16 10.58
CA GLU A 407 10.15 12.26 11.84
C GLU A 407 8.97 11.28 11.88
N THR A 408 8.19 11.23 10.80
CA THR A 408 7.02 10.35 10.66
C THR A 408 7.41 8.88 10.82
N LEU A 409 8.46 8.45 10.11
CA LEU A 409 8.94 7.07 10.21
C LEU A 409 9.57 6.77 11.59
N GLY A 410 10.17 7.79 12.22
CA GLY A 410 11.01 7.64 13.39
C GLY A 410 12.36 6.99 13.07
N VAL A 411 13.32 7.20 13.94
CA VAL A 411 14.74 6.84 13.70
C VAL A 411 14.91 5.36 13.30
N LYS A 412 14.27 4.45 14.03
CA LYS A 412 14.48 2.99 13.81
C LYS A 412 13.92 2.52 12.47
N ALA A 413 12.66 2.85 12.14
CA ALA A 413 12.05 2.47 10.88
C ALA A 413 12.75 3.15 9.68
N TYR A 414 13.07 4.45 9.82
CA TYR A 414 13.80 5.20 8.79
C TYR A 414 15.16 4.58 8.47
N GLU A 415 16.03 4.37 9.48
CA GLU A 415 17.38 3.80 9.28
C GLU A 415 17.30 2.38 8.67
N ALA A 416 16.35 1.59 9.12
CA ALA A 416 16.14 0.24 8.62
C ALA A 416 15.68 0.25 7.16
N PHE A 417 14.69 1.08 6.83
CA PHE A 417 14.19 1.26 5.48
C PHE A 417 15.29 1.75 4.53
N MET A 418 15.99 2.81 4.91
CA MET A 418 17.09 3.37 4.11
C MET A 418 18.19 2.34 3.86
N ARG A 419 18.59 1.58 4.87
CA ARG A 419 19.60 0.52 4.73
C ARG A 419 19.15 -0.54 3.73
N ALA A 420 17.93 -1.07 3.86
CA ALA A 420 17.38 -2.08 2.98
C ALA A 420 17.29 -1.58 1.53
N LYS A 421 16.75 -0.36 1.33
CA LYS A 421 16.51 0.20 0.00
C LYS A 421 17.77 0.71 -0.68
N ARG A 422 18.73 1.25 0.06
CA ARG A 422 20.06 1.56 -0.48
C ARG A 422 20.84 0.32 -0.90
N ALA A 423 20.69 -0.79 -0.17
CA ALA A 423 21.29 -2.07 -0.56
C ALA A 423 20.64 -2.60 -1.86
N GLU A 424 19.29 -2.58 -1.97
CA GLU A 424 18.56 -2.96 -3.19
C GLU A 424 19.01 -2.13 -4.39
N TRP A 425 19.07 -0.79 -4.25
CA TRP A 425 19.55 0.11 -5.30
C TRP A 425 21.01 -0.17 -5.68
N GLY A 426 21.88 -0.38 -4.67
CA GLY A 426 23.30 -0.70 -4.88
C GLY A 426 23.51 -1.98 -5.67
N GLU A 427 22.75 -3.02 -5.36
CA GLU A 427 22.79 -4.30 -6.09
C GLU A 427 22.25 -4.13 -7.52
N TYR A 428 21.07 -3.50 -7.69
CA TYR A 428 20.45 -3.31 -9.00
C TYR A 428 21.37 -2.57 -9.98
N ARG A 429 21.96 -1.44 -9.56
CA ARG A 429 22.78 -0.58 -10.44
C ARG A 429 24.09 -1.23 -10.91
N THR A 430 24.48 -2.34 -10.32
CA THR A 430 25.69 -3.10 -10.72
C THR A 430 25.37 -4.28 -11.62
N ARG A 431 24.10 -4.60 -11.81
CA ARG A 431 23.69 -5.70 -12.69
C ARG A 431 23.74 -5.27 -14.14
N VAL A 432 24.29 -6.11 -14.99
CA VAL A 432 24.25 -5.96 -16.46
C VAL A 432 22.99 -6.68 -16.94
N MET A 433 22.09 -5.94 -17.59
CA MET A 433 20.83 -6.45 -18.12
C MET A 433 21.02 -7.01 -19.53
N ASP A 434 20.20 -8.00 -19.91
CA ASP A 434 20.22 -8.58 -21.26
C ASP A 434 20.09 -7.50 -22.34
N TRP A 435 19.21 -6.49 -22.12
CA TRP A 435 19.06 -5.34 -23.00
C TRP A 435 20.37 -4.57 -23.24
N GLU A 436 21.20 -4.38 -22.20
CA GLU A 436 22.49 -3.68 -22.32
C GLU A 436 23.47 -4.50 -23.15
N VAL A 437 23.46 -5.82 -22.94
CA VAL A 437 24.31 -6.76 -23.70
C VAL A 437 23.86 -6.78 -25.17
N GLU A 438 22.55 -6.90 -25.44
CA GLU A 438 22.00 -6.89 -26.79
C GLU A 438 22.28 -5.59 -27.54
N TYR A 439 22.25 -4.45 -26.84
CA TYR A 439 22.38 -3.13 -27.45
C TYR A 439 23.85 -2.69 -27.60
N TYR A 440 24.72 -2.98 -26.64
CA TYR A 440 26.05 -2.43 -26.57
C TYR A 440 27.19 -3.40 -26.89
N LEU A 441 26.98 -4.73 -26.83
CA LEU A 441 28.07 -5.71 -26.91
C LEU A 441 28.95 -5.56 -28.20
N GLU A 442 28.32 -5.21 -29.30
CA GLU A 442 29.03 -5.05 -30.58
C GLU A 442 29.13 -3.58 -31.04
N THR A 443 28.54 -2.63 -30.30
CA THR A 443 28.45 -1.22 -30.71
C THR A 443 29.19 -0.24 -29.83
N ALA A 444 29.55 -0.63 -28.61
CA ALA A 444 30.29 0.24 -27.67
C ALA A 444 31.80 -0.03 -27.63
#